data_b2b60ccf7b0af69992580287649a4f4a
#
_entry.id   b2b60ccf7b0af69992580287649a4f4a
#
_cell.length_a   1.000
_cell.length_b   1.000
_cell.length_c   1.000
_cell.angle_alpha   90.00
_cell.angle_beta   90.00
_cell.angle_gamma   90.00
#
_symmetry.space_group_name_H-M   'P 1'
#
loop_
_entity.id
_entity.type
_entity.pdbx_description
1 polymer ?
#
loop_
_entity_poly.entity_id
_entity_poly.type
_entity_poly.pdbx_seq_one_letter_code
_entity_poly.pdbx_strand_id
1 'polypeptide(L)'
;MARALAVGWAEPVLCTDSGSGRARELAALVGGEAIDSNRALAERADLVVLAHKPAQLDAVAQEIRGAAKVVVSILARTTQAELRAAYPDTPVFRIEPNTPVEVKRGVLAFAIPDAPVDEALRDRVRELFARVGAVLDVPEPLMRIAGATGGVGPAYWALLVEAQVDAAIRRGMHPQLASRLVTETMAGSAELLRTRDYETLALRRAVTSPGGTTARGLAALERGGVRAAFSQAMDDVVGS
;
A
#
# COMPACT_ATOMS: atom_id res chain seq x y z
N MET A 1 -0.94 -5.30 7.61
CA MET A 1 -1.61 -5.07 6.31
C MET A 1 -3.01 -5.71 6.27
N ALA A 2 -3.17 -7.01 6.59
CA ALA A 2 -4.51 -7.65 6.60
C ALA A 2 -5.56 -6.85 7.39
N ARG A 3 -5.21 -6.39 8.60
CA ARG A 3 -6.10 -5.55 9.42
C ARG A 3 -6.50 -4.27 8.70
N ALA A 4 -5.56 -3.55 8.08
CA ALA A 4 -5.84 -2.31 7.36
C ALA A 4 -6.79 -2.53 6.18
N LEU A 5 -6.59 -3.62 5.40
CA LEU A 5 -7.51 -3.99 4.32
C LEU A 5 -8.91 -4.31 4.83
N ALA A 6 -9.03 -5.15 5.86
CA ALA A 6 -10.33 -5.54 6.40
C ALA A 6 -11.10 -4.33 6.99
N VAL A 7 -10.40 -3.44 7.71
CA VAL A 7 -10.99 -2.18 8.19
C VAL A 7 -11.41 -1.28 7.03
N GLY A 8 -10.57 -1.16 6.00
CA GLY A 8 -10.89 -0.37 4.81
C GLY A 8 -12.09 -0.91 4.03
N TRP A 9 -12.23 -2.22 3.86
CA TRP A 9 -13.42 -2.82 3.25
C TRP A 9 -14.67 -2.59 4.06
N ALA A 10 -14.54 -2.52 5.40
CA ALA A 10 -15.65 -2.32 6.34
C ALA A 10 -16.76 -3.38 6.17
N GLU A 11 -16.37 -4.62 5.92
CA GLU A 11 -17.24 -5.78 5.75
C GLU A 11 -16.75 -6.96 6.59
N PRO A 12 -17.65 -7.88 6.99
CA PRO A 12 -17.28 -9.11 7.63
C PRO A 12 -16.33 -9.95 6.76
N VAL A 13 -15.25 -10.44 7.35
CA VAL A 13 -14.29 -11.32 6.69
C VAL A 13 -14.07 -12.59 7.49
N LEU A 14 -13.75 -13.69 6.81
CA LEU A 14 -13.21 -14.87 7.45
C LEU A 14 -11.71 -14.66 7.66
N CYS A 15 -11.20 -14.93 8.83
CA CYS A 15 -9.77 -14.80 9.11
C CYS A 15 -9.24 -15.95 9.96
N THR A 16 -7.98 -16.29 9.72
CA THR A 16 -7.24 -17.30 10.47
C THR A 16 -5.84 -16.80 10.79
N ASP A 17 -5.21 -17.34 11.79
CA ASP A 17 -3.80 -17.11 12.11
C ASP A 17 -3.17 -18.38 12.72
N SER A 18 -1.87 -18.32 12.98
CA SER A 18 -1.12 -19.44 13.60
C SER A 18 -1.26 -19.52 15.12
N GLY A 19 -2.39 -19.10 15.68
CA GLY A 19 -2.65 -19.15 17.13
C GLY A 19 -2.21 -17.90 17.89
N SER A 20 -1.91 -16.79 17.18
CA SER A 20 -1.52 -15.51 17.81
C SER A 20 -2.69 -14.75 18.44
N GLY A 21 -3.94 -15.13 18.15
CA GLY A 21 -5.16 -14.43 18.58
C GLY A 21 -5.56 -13.26 17.70
N ARG A 22 -4.73 -12.86 16.74
CA ARG A 22 -5.00 -11.70 15.86
C ARG A 22 -6.21 -11.91 14.96
N ALA A 23 -6.48 -13.17 14.56
CA ALA A 23 -7.68 -13.49 13.77
C ALA A 23 -8.95 -13.18 14.56
N ARG A 24 -9.01 -13.54 15.84
CA ARG A 24 -10.16 -13.25 16.73
C ARG A 24 -10.34 -11.75 16.94
N GLU A 25 -9.23 -11.03 17.19
CA GLU A 25 -9.26 -9.57 17.34
C GLU A 25 -9.79 -8.88 16.07
N LEU A 26 -9.30 -9.32 14.90
CA LEU A 26 -9.74 -8.77 13.62
C LEU A 26 -11.20 -9.12 13.34
N ALA A 27 -11.61 -10.36 13.54
CA ALA A 27 -12.99 -10.79 13.37
C ALA A 27 -13.96 -9.95 14.23
N ALA A 28 -13.62 -9.75 15.51
CA ALA A 28 -14.41 -8.90 16.41
C ALA A 28 -14.50 -7.45 15.93
N LEU A 29 -13.41 -6.92 15.37
CA LEU A 29 -13.35 -5.53 14.90
C LEU A 29 -14.26 -5.26 13.68
N VAL A 30 -14.35 -6.22 12.75
CA VAL A 30 -15.05 -6.03 11.47
C VAL A 30 -16.38 -6.82 11.39
N GLY A 31 -16.80 -7.45 12.48
CA GLY A 31 -18.01 -8.29 12.51
C GLY A 31 -17.86 -9.59 11.70
N GLY A 32 -16.62 -10.05 11.54
CA GLY A 32 -16.29 -11.26 10.80
C GLY A 32 -16.23 -12.52 11.69
N GLU A 33 -15.58 -13.57 11.19
CA GLU A 33 -15.43 -14.85 11.88
C GLU A 33 -13.97 -15.30 11.88
N ALA A 34 -13.48 -15.74 13.05
CA ALA A 34 -12.18 -16.40 13.16
C ALA A 34 -12.34 -17.91 12.90
N ILE A 35 -11.59 -18.43 11.94
CA ILE A 35 -11.64 -19.82 11.50
C ILE A 35 -10.42 -20.56 12.07
N ASP A 36 -10.61 -21.79 12.51
CA ASP A 36 -9.60 -22.56 13.24
C ASP A 36 -8.44 -23.04 12.35
N SER A 37 -8.63 -23.14 11.02
CA SER A 37 -7.57 -23.57 10.10
C SER A 37 -7.61 -22.86 8.77
N ASN A 38 -6.44 -22.75 8.12
CA ASN A 38 -6.32 -22.19 6.77
C ASN A 38 -7.17 -22.97 5.76
N ARG A 39 -7.22 -24.30 5.87
CA ARG A 39 -8.01 -25.15 5.00
C ARG A 39 -9.51 -24.87 5.10
N ALA A 40 -10.04 -24.86 6.34
CA ALA A 40 -11.47 -24.60 6.56
C ALA A 40 -11.87 -23.18 6.09
N LEU A 41 -10.96 -22.19 6.23
CA LEU A 41 -11.17 -20.87 5.66
C LEU A 41 -11.25 -20.92 4.13
N ALA A 42 -10.28 -21.60 3.47
CA ALA A 42 -10.20 -21.67 2.03
C ALA A 42 -11.41 -22.39 1.39
N GLU A 43 -11.95 -23.43 2.05
CA GLU A 43 -13.15 -24.15 1.61
C GLU A 43 -14.41 -23.25 1.62
N ARG A 44 -14.48 -22.27 2.53
CA ARG A 44 -15.63 -21.37 2.70
C ARG A 44 -15.50 -20.07 1.90
N ALA A 45 -14.28 -19.62 1.64
CA ALA A 45 -14.02 -18.35 0.99
C ALA A 45 -14.13 -18.44 -0.53
N ASP A 46 -14.60 -17.38 -1.19
CA ASP A 46 -14.56 -17.25 -2.65
C ASP A 46 -13.19 -16.73 -3.13
N LEU A 47 -12.48 -16.00 -2.25
CA LEU A 47 -11.15 -15.48 -2.50
C LEU A 47 -10.35 -15.49 -1.19
N VAL A 48 -9.13 -15.99 -1.25
CA VAL A 48 -8.19 -16.04 -0.11
C VAL A 48 -7.11 -14.98 -0.30
N VAL A 49 -6.95 -14.10 0.68
CA VAL A 49 -5.86 -13.12 0.73
C VAL A 49 -4.71 -13.68 1.58
N LEU A 50 -3.56 -13.91 0.95
CA LEU A 50 -2.34 -14.33 1.66
C LEU A 50 -1.70 -13.11 2.33
N ALA A 51 -1.69 -13.10 3.67
CA ALA A 51 -1.17 -12.00 4.48
C ALA A 51 -0.16 -12.44 5.55
N HIS A 52 0.34 -13.66 5.45
CA HIS A 52 1.39 -14.24 6.30
C HIS A 52 2.80 -13.73 5.90
N LYS A 53 3.85 -14.22 6.53
CA LYS A 53 5.23 -13.90 6.13
C LYS A 53 5.62 -14.68 4.85
N PRO A 54 6.41 -14.10 3.92
CA PRO A 54 6.83 -14.78 2.69
C PRO A 54 7.43 -16.18 2.93
N ALA A 55 8.25 -16.35 3.96
CA ALA A 55 8.87 -17.63 4.33
C ALA A 55 7.87 -18.75 4.69
N GLN A 56 6.59 -18.45 4.85
CA GLN A 56 5.53 -19.42 5.15
C GLN A 56 4.75 -19.84 3.89
N LEU A 57 5.12 -19.38 2.70
CA LEU A 57 4.36 -19.61 1.47
C LEU A 57 4.10 -21.09 1.23
N ASP A 58 5.13 -21.91 1.25
CA ASP A 58 5.01 -23.34 0.97
C ASP A 58 4.15 -24.08 2.01
N ALA A 59 4.32 -23.75 3.29
CA ALA A 59 3.54 -24.34 4.36
C ALA A 59 2.05 -24.00 4.22
N VAL A 60 1.72 -22.73 4.01
CA VAL A 60 0.32 -22.31 3.81
C VAL A 60 -0.25 -22.89 2.51
N ALA A 61 0.55 -22.94 1.44
CA ALA A 61 0.12 -23.55 0.19
C ALA A 61 -0.24 -25.02 0.35
N GLN A 62 0.53 -25.80 1.11
CA GLN A 62 0.20 -27.21 1.41
C GLN A 62 -1.15 -27.35 2.11
N GLU A 63 -1.51 -26.42 2.98
CA GLU A 63 -2.78 -26.47 3.72
C GLU A 63 -4.00 -26.14 2.84
N ILE A 64 -3.90 -25.14 1.92
CA ILE A 64 -5.04 -24.61 1.19
C ILE A 64 -5.10 -25.03 -0.30
N ARG A 65 -4.05 -25.70 -0.80
CA ARG A 65 -4.04 -26.23 -2.18
C ARG A 65 -5.24 -27.15 -2.42
N GLY A 66 -5.94 -26.96 -3.53
CA GLY A 66 -7.14 -27.70 -3.89
C GLY A 66 -8.42 -27.29 -3.12
N ALA A 67 -8.32 -26.41 -2.12
CA ALA A 67 -9.46 -25.84 -1.40
C ALA A 67 -9.71 -24.38 -1.81
N ALA A 68 -8.66 -23.59 -2.00
CA ALA A 68 -8.77 -22.19 -2.42
C ALA A 68 -9.23 -22.10 -3.89
N LYS A 69 -10.28 -21.31 -4.13
CA LYS A 69 -10.83 -21.05 -5.48
C LYS A 69 -10.02 -19.95 -6.21
N VAL A 70 -9.61 -18.94 -5.50
CA VAL A 70 -8.80 -17.80 -5.97
C VAL A 70 -7.85 -17.38 -4.87
N VAL A 71 -6.60 -17.10 -5.21
CA VAL A 71 -5.58 -16.61 -4.28
C VAL A 71 -5.13 -15.22 -4.69
N VAL A 72 -5.15 -14.28 -3.76
CA VAL A 72 -4.55 -12.95 -3.91
C VAL A 72 -3.43 -12.81 -2.90
N SER A 73 -2.21 -12.64 -3.36
CA SER A 73 -1.04 -12.44 -2.51
C SER A 73 -0.77 -10.96 -2.26
N ILE A 74 -0.65 -10.60 -0.98
CA ILE A 74 -0.08 -9.30 -0.55
C ILE A 74 1.28 -9.49 0.13
N LEU A 75 1.95 -10.60 -0.16
CA LEU A 75 3.25 -10.93 0.40
C LEU A 75 4.34 -10.10 -0.27
N ALA A 76 5.10 -9.36 0.53
CA ALA A 76 6.20 -8.58 0.03
C ALA A 76 7.26 -9.48 -0.64
N ARG A 77 7.79 -9.05 -1.78
CA ARG A 77 8.87 -9.73 -2.51
C ARG A 77 8.56 -11.15 -3.01
N THR A 78 7.31 -11.57 -3.01
CA THR A 78 6.90 -12.86 -3.56
C THR A 78 6.41 -12.66 -4.99
N THR A 79 7.09 -13.27 -5.95
CA THR A 79 6.83 -13.10 -7.38
C THR A 79 5.61 -13.91 -7.85
N GLN A 80 5.03 -13.53 -9.00
CA GLN A 80 3.97 -14.31 -9.63
C GLN A 80 4.42 -15.74 -9.94
N ALA A 81 5.67 -15.93 -10.35
CA ALA A 81 6.25 -17.26 -10.63
C ALA A 81 6.26 -18.14 -9.38
N GLU A 82 6.70 -17.61 -8.23
CA GLU A 82 6.66 -18.34 -6.94
C GLU A 82 5.23 -18.66 -6.52
N LEU A 83 4.30 -17.73 -6.69
CA LEU A 83 2.89 -17.96 -6.39
C LEU A 83 2.29 -19.07 -7.27
N ARG A 84 2.54 -19.06 -8.57
CA ARG A 84 2.06 -20.12 -9.45
C ARG A 84 2.69 -21.48 -9.14
N ALA A 85 3.96 -21.51 -8.78
CA ALA A 85 4.60 -22.74 -8.33
C ALA A 85 3.96 -23.30 -7.05
N ALA A 86 3.60 -22.42 -6.12
CA ALA A 86 2.91 -22.79 -4.89
C ALA A 86 1.45 -23.21 -5.13
N TYR A 87 0.77 -22.63 -6.12
CA TYR A 87 -0.65 -22.84 -6.42
C TYR A 87 -0.87 -23.16 -7.92
N PRO A 88 -0.39 -24.30 -8.43
CA PRO A 88 -0.36 -24.60 -9.88
C PRO A 88 -1.75 -24.65 -10.54
N ASP A 89 -2.78 -25.07 -9.78
CA ASP A 89 -4.15 -25.28 -10.28
C ASP A 89 -5.14 -24.20 -9.80
N THR A 90 -4.64 -23.10 -9.21
CA THR A 90 -5.46 -22.04 -8.63
C THR A 90 -5.09 -20.70 -9.27
N PRO A 91 -6.06 -19.89 -9.72
CA PRO A 91 -5.79 -18.52 -10.15
C PRO A 91 -5.13 -17.72 -9.06
N VAL A 92 -3.98 -17.11 -9.37
CA VAL A 92 -3.21 -16.30 -8.42
C VAL A 92 -3.05 -14.88 -8.93
N PHE A 93 -3.19 -13.92 -8.02
CA PHE A 93 -2.95 -12.50 -8.28
C PHE A 93 -1.97 -11.93 -7.26
N ARG A 94 -1.11 -11.03 -7.67
CA ARG A 94 -0.17 -10.33 -6.80
C ARG A 94 -0.55 -8.86 -6.70
N ILE A 95 -0.76 -8.38 -5.48
CA ILE A 95 -1.06 -6.98 -5.18
C ILE A 95 -0.16 -6.53 -4.04
N GLU A 96 0.49 -5.37 -4.17
CA GLU A 96 1.22 -4.73 -3.08
C GLU A 96 0.46 -3.48 -2.61
N PRO A 97 -0.34 -3.57 -1.53
CA PRO A 97 -1.04 -2.45 -0.94
C PRO A 97 -0.17 -1.68 0.05
N ASN A 98 -0.58 -0.44 0.38
CA ASN A 98 0.01 0.32 1.47
C ASN A 98 -1.01 0.62 2.58
N THR A 99 -0.54 1.12 3.73
CA THR A 99 -1.38 1.31 4.93
C THR A 99 -2.59 2.25 4.77
N PRO A 100 -2.59 3.29 3.91
CA PRO A 100 -3.77 4.13 3.73
C PRO A 100 -5.02 3.43 3.18
N VAL A 101 -4.96 2.14 2.82
CA VAL A 101 -6.15 1.30 2.55
C VAL A 101 -7.13 1.33 3.71
N GLU A 102 -6.67 1.51 4.95
CA GLU A 102 -7.50 1.60 6.15
C GLU A 102 -8.51 2.75 6.10
N VAL A 103 -8.16 3.82 5.40
CA VAL A 103 -9.01 5.01 5.19
C VAL A 103 -9.48 5.14 3.74
N LYS A 104 -9.47 4.06 2.98
CA LYS A 104 -9.89 3.98 1.56
C LYS A 104 -9.12 4.93 0.64
N ARG A 105 -7.87 5.23 0.99
CA ARG A 105 -6.95 6.08 0.23
C ARG A 105 -5.62 5.38 -0.07
N GLY A 106 -5.66 4.04 -0.12
CA GLY A 106 -4.49 3.24 -0.45
C GLY A 106 -4.03 3.40 -1.89
N VAL A 107 -2.79 2.97 -2.12
CA VAL A 107 -2.27 2.66 -3.45
C VAL A 107 -1.97 1.17 -3.47
N LEU A 108 -2.48 0.50 -4.49
CA LEU A 108 -2.39 -0.94 -4.64
C LEU A 108 -1.71 -1.23 -6.00
N ALA A 109 -0.44 -1.58 -5.96
CA ALA A 109 0.26 -2.03 -7.15
C ALA A 109 -0.24 -3.43 -7.51
N PHE A 110 -0.97 -3.55 -8.62
CA PHE A 110 -1.51 -4.81 -9.11
C PHE A 110 -0.60 -5.32 -10.23
N ALA A 111 0.05 -6.42 -9.99
CA ALA A 111 0.94 -6.99 -10.98
C ALA A 111 0.16 -7.38 -12.25
N ILE A 112 0.63 -6.91 -13.40
CA ILE A 112 0.10 -7.36 -14.69
C ILE A 112 0.39 -8.86 -14.79
N PRO A 113 -0.62 -9.71 -15.07
CA PRO A 113 -0.40 -11.15 -15.20
C PRO A 113 0.64 -11.48 -16.28
N ASP A 114 1.61 -12.31 -15.95
CA ASP A 114 2.64 -12.82 -16.86
C ASP A 114 2.29 -14.18 -17.48
N ALA A 115 1.05 -14.64 -17.24
CA ALA A 115 0.43 -15.82 -17.83
C ALA A 115 -1.06 -15.55 -18.12
N PRO A 116 -1.70 -16.31 -19.01
CA PRO A 116 -3.13 -16.15 -19.28
C PRO A 116 -3.98 -16.30 -18.02
N VAL A 117 -4.90 -15.37 -17.82
CA VAL A 117 -5.86 -15.37 -16.70
C VAL A 117 -7.27 -15.13 -17.24
N ASP A 118 -8.28 -15.50 -16.48
CA ASP A 118 -9.66 -15.10 -16.72
C ASP A 118 -9.79 -13.59 -16.44
N GLU A 119 -10.01 -12.81 -17.48
CA GLU A 119 -10.13 -11.33 -17.39
C GLU A 119 -11.33 -10.92 -16.52
N ALA A 120 -12.44 -11.65 -16.56
CA ALA A 120 -13.59 -11.35 -15.70
C ALA A 120 -13.26 -11.59 -14.22
N LEU A 121 -12.45 -12.60 -13.92
CA LEU A 121 -11.95 -12.85 -12.57
C LEU A 121 -10.98 -11.76 -12.15
N ARG A 122 -10.05 -11.35 -13.02
CA ARG A 122 -9.11 -10.25 -12.78
C ARG A 122 -9.84 -8.95 -12.46
N ASP A 123 -10.87 -8.63 -13.23
CA ASP A 123 -11.68 -7.42 -13.02
C ASP A 123 -12.41 -7.46 -11.68
N ARG A 124 -13.00 -8.59 -11.29
CA ARG A 124 -13.61 -8.76 -9.96
C ARG A 124 -12.61 -8.57 -8.82
N VAL A 125 -11.40 -9.10 -8.95
CA VAL A 125 -10.33 -8.86 -7.97
C VAL A 125 -9.97 -7.38 -7.92
N ARG A 126 -9.81 -6.73 -9.08
CA ARG A 126 -9.54 -5.29 -9.18
C ARG A 126 -10.62 -4.46 -8.49
N GLU A 127 -11.89 -4.74 -8.77
CA GLU A 127 -13.03 -4.03 -8.18
C GLU A 127 -13.07 -4.15 -6.65
N LEU A 128 -12.82 -5.35 -6.12
CA LEU A 128 -12.73 -5.57 -4.68
C LEU A 128 -11.67 -4.69 -4.03
N PHE A 129 -10.48 -4.63 -4.63
CA PHE A 129 -9.38 -3.84 -4.08
C PHE A 129 -9.51 -2.34 -4.38
N ALA A 130 -10.20 -1.94 -5.45
CA ALA A 130 -10.50 -0.54 -5.76
C ALA A 130 -11.38 0.14 -4.69
N ARG A 131 -12.11 -0.63 -3.90
CA ARG A 131 -12.91 -0.11 -2.78
C ARG A 131 -12.08 0.49 -1.64
N VAL A 132 -10.78 0.17 -1.59
CA VAL A 132 -9.88 0.66 -0.53
C VAL A 132 -8.77 1.57 -1.05
N GLY A 133 -8.79 1.90 -2.35
CA GLY A 133 -7.81 2.83 -2.92
C GLY A 133 -7.65 2.74 -4.43
N ALA A 134 -6.63 3.40 -4.95
CA ALA A 134 -6.28 3.37 -6.37
C ALA A 134 -5.52 2.09 -6.72
N VAL A 135 -6.06 1.29 -7.64
CA VAL A 135 -5.41 0.08 -8.16
C VAL A 135 -4.67 0.45 -9.45
N LEU A 136 -3.36 0.27 -9.45
CA LEU A 136 -2.47 0.61 -10.56
C LEU A 136 -1.85 -0.67 -11.13
N ASP A 137 -1.99 -0.88 -12.43
CA ASP A 137 -1.33 -1.99 -13.13
C ASP A 137 0.17 -1.75 -13.20
N VAL A 138 0.94 -2.71 -12.73
CA VAL A 138 2.40 -2.63 -12.68
C VAL A 138 3.01 -3.88 -13.30
N PRO A 139 3.90 -3.75 -14.29
CA PRO A 139 4.66 -4.89 -14.81
C PRO A 139 5.46 -5.59 -13.71
N GLU A 140 5.49 -6.92 -13.72
CA GLU A 140 6.18 -7.71 -12.67
C GLU A 140 7.61 -7.26 -12.37
N PRO A 141 8.48 -6.92 -13.36
CA PRO A 141 9.82 -6.42 -13.08
C PRO A 141 9.85 -5.09 -12.30
N LEU A 142 8.77 -4.31 -12.33
CA LEU A 142 8.67 -3.03 -11.63
C LEU A 142 7.99 -3.13 -10.26
N MET A 143 7.46 -4.30 -9.88
CA MET A 143 6.76 -4.47 -8.60
C MET A 143 7.64 -4.14 -7.39
N ARG A 144 8.94 -4.45 -7.45
CA ARG A 144 9.88 -4.09 -6.39
C ARG A 144 10.03 -2.58 -6.23
N ILE A 145 10.09 -1.84 -7.35
CA ILE A 145 10.15 -0.37 -7.35
C ILE A 145 8.83 0.21 -6.89
N ALA A 146 7.70 -0.37 -7.31
CA ALA A 146 6.37 0.05 -6.86
C ALA A 146 6.22 -0.11 -5.33
N GLY A 147 6.70 -1.23 -4.76
CA GLY A 147 6.75 -1.45 -3.31
C GLY A 147 7.65 -0.43 -2.60
N ALA A 148 8.82 -0.12 -3.17
CA ALA A 148 9.74 0.90 -2.65
C ALA A 148 9.22 2.34 -2.80
N THR A 149 8.23 2.58 -3.67
CA THR A 149 7.60 3.89 -3.86
C THR A 149 6.33 4.02 -3.03
N GLY A 150 5.39 3.11 -3.22
CA GLY A 150 4.06 3.18 -2.61
C GLY A 150 3.98 2.53 -1.24
N GLY A 151 4.65 1.39 -1.05
CA GLY A 151 4.60 0.61 0.19
C GLY A 151 5.27 1.31 1.36
N VAL A 152 6.47 1.87 1.17
CA VAL A 152 7.20 2.62 2.20
C VAL A 152 6.79 4.09 2.28
N GLY A 153 6.15 4.61 1.23
CA GLY A 153 5.76 6.02 1.08
C GLY A 153 5.10 6.63 2.32
N PRO A 154 4.14 5.97 2.98
CA PRO A 154 3.50 6.53 4.18
C PRO A 154 4.49 6.92 5.29
N ALA A 155 5.57 6.13 5.48
CA ALA A 155 6.61 6.45 6.46
C ALA A 155 7.43 7.68 6.04
N TYR A 156 7.75 7.82 4.75
CA TYR A 156 8.47 8.99 4.24
C TYR A 156 7.65 10.27 4.36
N TRP A 157 6.36 10.19 4.04
CA TRP A 157 5.45 11.34 4.22
C TRP A 157 5.30 11.73 5.67
N ALA A 158 5.21 10.77 6.60
CA ALA A 158 5.19 11.06 8.04
C ALA A 158 6.47 11.79 8.49
N LEU A 159 7.66 11.33 8.06
CA LEU A 159 8.93 11.99 8.35
C LEU A 159 8.98 13.44 7.82
N LEU A 160 8.48 13.67 6.60
CA LEU A 160 8.44 15.03 6.03
C LEU A 160 7.47 15.95 6.79
N VAL A 161 6.32 15.40 7.23
CA VAL A 161 5.38 16.12 8.09
C VAL A 161 6.06 16.48 9.41
N GLU A 162 6.71 15.54 10.09
CA GLU A 162 7.42 15.76 11.34
C GLU A 162 8.48 16.87 11.19
N ALA A 163 9.32 16.79 10.16
CA ALA A 163 10.36 17.78 9.91
C ALA A 163 9.80 19.19 9.69
N GLN A 164 8.69 19.32 8.98
CA GLN A 164 8.04 20.60 8.74
C GLN A 164 7.33 21.13 9.98
N VAL A 165 6.69 20.28 10.77
CA VAL A 165 6.07 20.62 12.07
C VAL A 165 7.12 21.12 13.03
N ASP A 166 8.25 20.45 13.18
CA ASP A 166 9.36 20.85 14.05
C ASP A 166 9.93 22.22 13.65
N ALA A 167 10.03 22.46 12.34
CA ALA A 167 10.49 23.77 11.86
C ALA A 167 9.51 24.90 12.22
N ALA A 168 8.20 24.64 12.17
CA ALA A 168 7.17 25.61 12.58
C ALA A 168 7.17 25.86 14.10
N ILE A 169 7.31 24.81 14.91
CA ILE A 169 7.39 24.89 16.37
C ILE A 169 8.61 25.73 16.80
N ARG A 170 9.78 25.52 16.18
CA ARG A 170 10.98 26.34 16.42
C ARG A 170 10.77 27.83 16.13
N ARG A 171 9.76 28.21 15.36
CA ARG A 171 9.34 29.57 15.05
C ARG A 171 8.19 30.07 15.93
N GLY A 172 7.81 29.30 16.97
CA GLY A 172 6.82 29.71 17.97
C GLY A 172 5.38 29.22 17.65
N MET A 173 5.18 28.41 16.65
CA MET A 173 3.84 27.84 16.38
C MET A 173 3.49 26.76 17.40
N HIS A 174 2.23 26.76 17.86
CA HIS A 174 1.74 25.73 18.77
C HIS A 174 1.72 24.35 18.06
N PRO A 175 2.20 23.25 18.69
CA PRO A 175 2.35 21.93 18.05
C PRO A 175 1.10 21.41 17.34
N GLN A 176 -0.07 21.50 17.98
CA GLN A 176 -1.32 21.02 17.39
C GLN A 176 -1.71 21.81 16.14
N LEU A 177 -1.49 23.14 16.14
CA LEU A 177 -1.76 23.98 14.98
C LEU A 177 -0.78 23.67 13.84
N ALA A 178 0.51 23.50 14.15
CA ALA A 178 1.54 23.14 13.17
C ALA A 178 1.21 21.79 12.51
N SER A 179 0.90 20.76 13.30
CA SER A 179 0.55 19.43 12.79
C SER A 179 -0.65 19.48 11.86
N ARG A 180 -1.71 20.19 12.25
CA ARG A 180 -2.90 20.33 11.42
C ARG A 180 -2.64 21.08 10.13
N LEU A 181 -1.96 22.22 10.18
CA LEU A 181 -1.62 23.01 8.99
C LEU A 181 -0.79 22.23 7.99
N VAL A 182 0.25 21.52 8.45
CA VAL A 182 1.12 20.74 7.57
C VAL A 182 0.36 19.58 6.94
N THR A 183 -0.38 18.82 7.74
CA THR A 183 -1.11 17.64 7.24
C THR A 183 -2.20 18.01 6.23
N GLU A 184 -3.01 19.04 6.52
CA GLU A 184 -4.07 19.51 5.61
C GLU A 184 -3.47 20.10 4.32
N THR A 185 -2.36 20.82 4.41
CA THR A 185 -1.66 21.36 3.23
C THR A 185 -1.14 20.23 2.34
N MET A 186 -0.54 19.20 2.94
CA MET A 186 -0.05 18.04 2.19
C MET A 186 -1.20 17.30 1.49
N ALA A 187 -2.29 17.03 2.21
CA ALA A 187 -3.47 16.36 1.66
C ALA A 187 -4.10 17.15 0.51
N GLY A 188 -4.31 18.45 0.70
CA GLY A 188 -4.85 19.34 -0.35
C GLY A 188 -3.93 19.47 -1.55
N SER A 189 -2.60 19.50 -1.35
CA SER A 189 -1.63 19.56 -2.44
C SER A 189 -1.62 18.28 -3.27
N ALA A 190 -1.73 17.12 -2.62
CA ALA A 190 -1.84 15.83 -3.31
C ALA A 190 -3.12 15.75 -4.14
N GLU A 191 -4.26 16.21 -3.59
CA GLU A 191 -5.52 16.25 -4.33
C GLU A 191 -5.44 17.22 -5.53
N LEU A 192 -4.86 18.39 -5.33
CA LEU A 192 -4.66 19.36 -6.42
C LEU A 192 -3.75 18.81 -7.54
N LEU A 193 -2.73 18.03 -7.21
CA LEU A 193 -1.89 17.37 -8.22
C LEU A 193 -2.70 16.35 -9.06
N ARG A 194 -3.63 15.62 -8.44
CA ARG A 194 -4.52 14.70 -9.16
C ARG A 194 -5.37 15.42 -10.21
N THR A 195 -5.94 16.59 -9.84
CA THR A 195 -6.76 17.39 -10.78
C THR A 195 -5.95 18.04 -11.90
N ARG A 196 -4.61 17.96 -11.84
CA ARG A 196 -3.66 18.54 -12.81
C ARG A 196 -2.78 17.48 -13.46
N ASP A 197 -3.29 16.28 -13.65
CA ASP A 197 -2.58 15.17 -14.29
C ASP A 197 -1.17 14.93 -13.72
N TYR A 198 -1.02 15.15 -12.39
CA TYR A 198 0.24 15.00 -11.65
C TYR A 198 1.36 15.95 -12.07
N GLU A 199 1.03 17.08 -12.73
CA GLU A 199 1.99 18.09 -13.22
C GLU A 199 2.60 18.90 -12.06
N THR A 200 3.65 18.37 -11.45
CA THR A 200 4.33 18.98 -10.28
C THR A 200 4.93 20.34 -10.60
N LEU A 201 5.47 20.53 -11.80
CA LEU A 201 6.08 21.81 -12.21
C LEU A 201 5.03 22.90 -12.35
N ALA A 202 3.86 22.59 -12.90
CA ALA A 202 2.74 23.53 -13.02
C ALA A 202 2.28 24.00 -11.64
N LEU A 203 2.13 23.08 -10.67
CA LEU A 203 1.76 23.43 -9.30
C LEU A 203 2.84 24.32 -8.64
N ARG A 204 4.12 23.95 -8.75
CA ARG A 204 5.23 24.76 -8.20
C ARG A 204 5.24 26.17 -8.76
N ARG A 205 5.09 26.34 -10.08
CA ARG A 205 5.05 27.67 -10.74
C ARG A 205 3.86 28.50 -10.27
N ALA A 206 2.69 27.90 -10.10
CA ALA A 206 1.49 28.59 -9.66
C ALA A 206 1.62 29.26 -8.28
N VAL A 207 2.47 28.71 -7.39
CA VAL A 207 2.66 29.22 -6.04
C VAL A 207 4.03 29.88 -5.81
N THR A 208 4.83 30.06 -6.87
CA THR A 208 6.20 30.60 -6.77
C THR A 208 6.35 31.87 -7.58
N SER A 209 6.30 33.02 -6.92
CA SER A 209 6.66 34.30 -7.52
C SER A 209 8.19 34.50 -7.53
N PRO A 210 8.75 35.21 -8.53
CA PRO A 210 10.18 35.54 -8.57
C PRO A 210 10.64 36.25 -7.29
N GLY A 211 11.69 35.72 -6.63
CA GLY A 211 12.23 36.28 -5.38
C GLY A 211 11.33 36.13 -4.14
N GLY A 212 10.14 35.55 -4.29
CA GLY A 212 9.17 35.36 -3.22
C GLY A 212 9.59 34.35 -2.15
N THR A 213 8.78 34.23 -1.10
CA THR A 213 9.02 33.30 0.03
C THR A 213 9.11 31.86 -0.41
N THR A 214 8.22 31.42 -1.30
CA THR A 214 8.23 30.06 -1.84
C THR A 214 9.52 29.76 -2.60
N ALA A 215 9.99 30.70 -3.44
CA ALA A 215 11.25 30.54 -4.16
C ALA A 215 12.46 30.35 -3.22
N ARG A 216 12.54 31.16 -2.15
CA ARG A 216 13.59 31.03 -1.12
C ARG A 216 13.51 29.71 -0.36
N GLY A 217 12.30 29.27 0.01
CA GLY A 217 12.08 27.99 0.68
C GLY A 217 12.49 26.81 -0.19
N LEU A 218 12.04 26.76 -1.47
CA LEU A 218 12.43 25.74 -2.41
C LEU A 218 13.94 25.67 -2.63
N ALA A 219 14.60 26.83 -2.79
CA ALA A 219 16.06 26.90 -2.92
C ALA A 219 16.79 26.36 -1.68
N ALA A 220 16.25 26.55 -0.48
CA ALA A 220 16.82 25.96 0.74
C ALA A 220 16.67 24.44 0.78
N LEU A 221 15.51 23.89 0.39
CA LEU A 221 15.27 22.45 0.32
C LEU A 221 16.17 21.78 -0.72
N GLU A 222 16.34 22.39 -1.90
CA GLU A 222 17.24 21.90 -2.95
C GLU A 222 18.71 21.89 -2.46
N ARG A 223 19.19 22.96 -1.80
CA ARG A 223 20.52 22.98 -1.19
C ARG A 223 20.68 21.97 -0.06
N GLY A 224 19.59 21.68 0.67
CA GLY A 224 19.54 20.63 1.69
C GLY A 224 19.57 19.21 1.14
N GLY A 225 19.55 19.04 -0.19
CA GLY A 225 19.73 17.73 -0.84
C GLY A 225 18.50 16.84 -0.82
N VAL A 226 17.28 17.40 -0.74
CA VAL A 226 16.05 16.59 -0.67
C VAL A 226 15.94 15.56 -1.80
N ARG A 227 16.38 15.90 -3.02
CA ARG A 227 16.36 14.97 -4.15
C ARG A 227 17.36 13.83 -3.98
N ALA A 228 18.57 14.14 -3.54
CA ALA A 228 19.60 13.16 -3.29
C ALA A 228 19.18 12.18 -2.18
N ALA A 229 18.52 12.68 -1.12
CA ALA A 229 18.00 11.85 -0.05
C ALA A 229 16.94 10.85 -0.56
N PHE A 230 16.02 11.26 -1.43
CA PHE A 230 15.05 10.33 -2.03
C PHE A 230 15.68 9.33 -2.98
N SER A 231 16.69 9.73 -3.78
CA SER A 231 17.45 8.80 -4.63
C SER A 231 18.16 7.73 -3.79
N GLN A 232 18.88 8.16 -2.75
CA GLN A 232 19.56 7.23 -1.84
C GLN A 232 18.58 6.29 -1.13
N ALA A 233 17.45 6.80 -0.64
CA ALA A 233 16.45 5.97 -0.01
C ALA A 233 15.86 4.92 -0.96
N MET A 234 15.69 5.24 -2.24
CA MET A 234 15.27 4.29 -3.26
C MET A 234 16.33 3.20 -3.47
N ASP A 235 17.59 3.58 -3.61
CA ASP A 235 18.72 2.66 -3.81
C ASP A 235 18.84 1.69 -2.61
N ASP A 236 18.72 2.20 -1.39
CA ASP A 236 18.80 1.39 -0.16
C ASP A 236 17.65 0.37 -0.04
N VAL A 237 16.44 0.72 -0.49
CA VAL A 237 15.26 -0.17 -0.41
C VAL A 237 15.23 -1.18 -1.56
N VAL A 238 15.55 -0.74 -2.77
CA VAL A 238 15.56 -1.63 -3.95
C VAL A 238 16.83 -2.47 -4.00
N GLY A 239 17.94 -1.93 -3.50
CA GLY A 239 19.28 -2.48 -3.67
C GLY A 239 19.83 -2.18 -5.06
N SER A 240 21.08 -1.92 -5.11
CA SER A 240 21.86 -1.80 -6.35
C SER A 240 22.05 -3.15 -7.04
#